data_e5aae01973bf6a744a28b82e7a3f3f0d
#
_entry.id   e5aae01973bf6a744a28b82e7a3f3f0d
#
_cell.length_a   1.000
_cell.length_b   1.000
_cell.length_c   1.000
_cell.angle_alpha   90.00
_cell.angle_beta   90.00
_cell.angle_gamma   90.00
#
_symmetry.space_group_name_H-M   'P 1'
#
loop_
_entity.id
_entity.type
_entity.pdbx_description
1 polymer ?
#
loop_
_entity_poly.entity_id
_entity_poly.type
_entity_poly.pdbx_seq_one_letter_code
_entity_poly.pdbx_strand_id
1 'polypeptide(L)'
;MNTRTIESNLDSIIRSPRRHRSELALFVHRPVFKHIMYYQPEPLFSTNLASLLSIVNVLDIEDDPYVINLRHQLKKATRGTADYHRIDQKLSKVIQKRNSFTHKGLQDFLRAAQDICADVGPWAADWFIYQVMEKARHAANPYNNIMSTWKNKEKEYLLTILNSIIVSPVSFCEVDITEDSSEKAKALIECLLKEKVETESHDDPYSAIIFVQRRDAVIALAELLKHHPLTKDVFRVGFLIGSSDSAYRHSMMDITRNLVKESQDDTIADFKIGEKNVIVSTSVAEEGLDIQACCSVIRWDLPPNMASWAQSRGRARKKRSTFTVMFEEGSKQKEDIAKWENLEREMVALYSDPSRDLSHIQDEEQDISDDDNDMEFQVASTGSVWFASLLVQ
;
A
#
# COMPACT_ATOMS: atom_id res chain seq x y z
N MET A 1 -0.91 2.97 -22.94
CA MET A 1 -1.72 4.19 -22.83
C MET A 1 -1.43 5.03 -24.05
N ASN A 2 -2.45 5.47 -24.81
CA ASN A 2 -2.21 6.21 -26.05
C ASN A 2 -1.83 7.66 -25.69
N THR A 3 -0.72 8.17 -26.21
CA THR A 3 -0.21 9.52 -25.96
C THR A 3 -1.26 10.59 -26.29
N ARG A 4 -1.99 10.41 -27.41
CA ARG A 4 -3.09 11.30 -27.82
C ARG A 4 -4.19 11.38 -26.75
N THR A 5 -4.47 10.28 -26.06
CA THR A 5 -5.46 10.26 -24.96
C THR A 5 -4.97 11.06 -23.76
N ILE A 6 -3.67 11.01 -23.46
CA ILE A 6 -3.07 11.79 -22.37
C ILE A 6 -3.07 13.28 -22.71
N GLU A 7 -2.64 13.63 -23.90
CA GLU A 7 -2.60 15.02 -24.39
C GLU A 7 -4.01 15.61 -24.41
N SER A 8 -5.00 14.87 -24.95
CA SER A 8 -6.41 15.30 -24.96
C SER A 8 -7.03 15.42 -23.57
N ASN A 9 -6.73 14.50 -22.64
CA ASN A 9 -7.29 14.53 -21.28
C ASN A 9 -6.69 15.62 -20.40
N LEU A 10 -5.44 16.00 -20.68
CA LEU A 10 -4.70 17.00 -19.88
C LEU A 10 -4.69 18.37 -20.55
N ASP A 11 -5.29 18.50 -21.73
CA ASP A 11 -5.22 19.72 -22.56
C ASP A 11 -3.77 20.24 -22.66
N SER A 12 -2.84 19.34 -22.94
CA SER A 12 -1.40 19.59 -22.85
C SER A 12 -0.65 18.87 -23.96
N ILE A 13 0.46 19.44 -24.39
CA ILE A 13 1.35 18.85 -25.40
C ILE A 13 2.54 18.18 -24.70
N ILE A 14 2.78 16.92 -25.00
CA ILE A 14 3.96 16.20 -24.52
C ILE A 14 5.14 16.51 -25.43
N ARG A 15 6.08 17.30 -24.98
CA ARG A 15 7.32 17.63 -25.71
C ARG A 15 8.53 16.96 -25.10
N SER A 16 9.42 16.39 -25.92
CA SER A 16 10.74 15.93 -25.51
C SER A 16 11.76 17.04 -25.80
N PRO A 17 12.54 17.54 -24.84
CA PRO A 17 13.54 18.57 -25.08
C PRO A 17 14.68 18.02 -25.93
N ARG A 18 14.58 18.15 -27.25
CA ARG A 18 15.56 17.62 -28.23
C ARG A 18 16.95 18.24 -28.10
N ARG A 19 17.03 19.56 -27.77
CA ARG A 19 18.30 20.30 -27.72
C ARG A 19 19.14 19.99 -26.48
N HIS A 20 18.52 19.65 -25.34
CA HIS A 20 19.21 19.44 -24.06
C HIS A 20 19.19 17.97 -23.60
N ARG A 21 18.90 17.02 -24.50
CA ARG A 21 18.79 15.60 -24.15
C ARG A 21 20.07 15.02 -23.56
N SER A 22 21.24 15.42 -24.08
CA SER A 22 22.56 15.01 -23.59
C SER A 22 22.86 15.59 -22.19
N GLU A 23 22.46 16.84 -21.94
CA GLU A 23 22.62 17.50 -20.65
C GLU A 23 21.68 16.91 -19.62
N LEU A 24 20.41 16.71 -19.96
CA LEU A 24 19.43 16.06 -19.07
C LEU A 24 19.86 14.63 -18.70
N ALA A 25 20.44 13.89 -19.61
CA ALA A 25 20.96 12.55 -19.35
C ALA A 25 22.09 12.52 -18.31
N LEU A 26 22.77 13.66 -18.05
CA LEU A 26 23.77 13.78 -16.98
C LEU A 26 23.12 13.88 -15.59
N PHE A 27 21.90 14.42 -15.52
CA PHE A 27 21.19 14.66 -14.27
C PHE A 27 20.10 13.62 -13.98
N VAL A 28 19.57 12.95 -14.99
CA VAL A 28 18.54 11.93 -14.85
C VAL A 28 19.21 10.54 -14.82
N HIS A 29 19.25 9.95 -13.64
CA HIS A 29 19.81 8.62 -13.46
C HIS A 29 18.72 7.56 -13.59
N ARG A 30 18.94 6.56 -14.43
CA ARG A 30 18.07 5.38 -14.53
C ARG A 30 18.41 4.41 -13.41
N PRO A 31 17.43 3.93 -12.64
CA PRO A 31 17.68 2.90 -11.65
C PRO A 31 18.07 1.58 -12.33
N VAL A 32 18.95 0.84 -11.68
CA VAL A 32 19.23 -0.55 -12.05
C VAL A 32 18.00 -1.38 -11.68
N PHE A 33 17.46 -2.08 -12.68
CA PHE A 33 16.33 -2.96 -12.46
C PHE A 33 16.79 -4.30 -11.89
N LYS A 34 16.16 -4.75 -10.78
CA LYS A 34 16.47 -6.02 -10.11
C LYS A 34 15.19 -6.82 -9.86
N HIS A 35 15.34 -8.13 -9.89
CA HIS A 35 14.30 -9.08 -9.51
C HIS A 35 14.71 -9.81 -8.24
N ILE A 36 13.76 -9.97 -7.31
CA ILE A 36 13.89 -10.87 -6.16
C ILE A 36 12.83 -11.95 -6.30
N MET A 37 13.29 -13.17 -6.47
CA MET A 37 12.44 -14.34 -6.47
C MET A 37 12.53 -15.02 -5.11
N TYR A 38 11.38 -15.33 -4.52
CA TYR A 38 11.30 -16.08 -3.27
C TYR A 38 10.43 -17.31 -3.48
N TYR A 39 10.63 -18.33 -2.65
CA TYR A 39 9.87 -19.56 -2.64
C TYR A 39 9.41 -19.85 -1.21
N GLN A 40 8.09 -19.95 -1.02
CA GLN A 40 7.49 -20.33 0.26
C GLN A 40 7.09 -21.81 0.20
N PRO A 41 7.87 -22.72 0.83
CA PRO A 41 7.68 -24.16 0.66
C PRO A 41 6.42 -24.68 1.33
N GLU A 42 6.04 -24.10 2.48
CA GLU A 42 4.92 -24.57 3.29
C GLU A 42 4.04 -23.40 3.76
N PRO A 43 2.74 -23.66 4.00
CA PRO A 43 1.86 -22.69 4.64
C PRO A 43 2.38 -22.30 6.03
N LEU A 44 2.44 -21.02 6.31
CA LEU A 44 2.86 -20.50 7.60
C LEU A 44 1.73 -20.59 8.63
N PHE A 45 2.08 -20.85 9.88
CA PHE A 45 1.13 -21.03 10.98
C PHE A 45 1.29 -19.92 12.02
N SER A 46 0.19 -19.29 12.37
CA SER A 46 0.11 -18.29 13.45
C SER A 46 -0.91 -18.76 14.49
N THR A 47 -0.52 -18.74 15.77
CA THR A 47 -1.35 -19.20 16.89
C THR A 47 -2.57 -18.31 17.09
N ASN A 48 -2.40 -16.99 17.07
CA ASN A 48 -3.50 -16.05 17.21
C ASN A 48 -4.45 -16.10 16.01
N LEU A 49 -3.91 -16.34 14.81
CA LEU A 49 -4.71 -16.53 13.59
C LEU A 49 -5.59 -17.78 13.68
N ALA A 50 -5.07 -18.89 14.18
CA ALA A 50 -5.85 -20.11 14.38
C ALA A 50 -7.00 -19.88 15.35
N SER A 51 -6.77 -19.16 16.45
CA SER A 51 -7.82 -18.79 17.41
C SER A 51 -8.88 -17.88 16.77
N LEU A 52 -8.47 -16.86 16.03
CA LEU A 52 -9.37 -15.96 15.29
C LEU A 52 -10.22 -16.73 14.28
N LEU A 53 -9.59 -17.60 13.49
CA LEU A 53 -10.23 -18.42 12.46
C LEU A 53 -11.30 -19.34 13.06
N SER A 54 -11.00 -19.99 14.19
CA SER A 54 -11.92 -20.94 14.87
C SER A 54 -13.22 -20.30 15.30
N ILE A 55 -13.19 -19.03 15.72
CA ILE A 55 -14.38 -18.30 16.17
C ILE A 55 -15.12 -17.65 14.99
N VAL A 56 -14.40 -16.95 14.09
CA VAL A 56 -15.06 -16.20 13.01
C VAL A 56 -15.79 -17.11 12.03
N ASN A 57 -15.29 -18.32 11.77
CA ASN A 57 -15.92 -19.26 10.84
C ASN A 57 -17.23 -19.91 11.37
N VAL A 58 -17.41 -19.96 12.69
CA VAL A 58 -18.61 -20.58 13.31
C VAL A 58 -19.70 -19.56 13.68
N LEU A 59 -19.45 -18.25 13.48
CA LEU A 59 -20.41 -17.22 13.78
C LEU A 59 -21.67 -17.36 12.93
N ASP A 60 -22.86 -17.37 13.59
CA ASP A 60 -24.13 -17.30 12.90
C ASP A 60 -24.57 -15.83 12.75
N ILE A 61 -24.87 -15.42 11.53
CA ILE A 61 -25.37 -14.08 11.24
C ILE A 61 -26.76 -13.82 11.83
N GLU A 62 -27.52 -14.89 12.12
CA GLU A 62 -28.86 -14.80 12.73
C GLU A 62 -28.81 -14.27 14.16
N ASP A 63 -27.69 -14.45 14.85
CA ASP A 63 -27.47 -13.96 16.21
C ASP A 63 -27.07 -12.47 16.24
N ASP A 64 -26.80 -11.87 15.09
CA ASP A 64 -26.40 -10.46 15.03
C ASP A 64 -27.56 -9.53 15.43
N PRO A 65 -27.40 -8.64 16.42
CA PRO A 65 -28.44 -7.69 16.85
C PRO A 65 -29.01 -6.83 15.73
N TYR A 66 -28.21 -6.57 14.68
CA TYR A 66 -28.69 -5.88 13.50
C TYR A 66 -29.70 -6.70 12.71
N VAL A 67 -29.44 -8.00 12.51
CA VAL A 67 -30.37 -8.94 11.84
C VAL A 67 -31.64 -9.15 12.69
N ILE A 68 -31.46 -9.36 13.98
CA ILE A 68 -32.59 -9.49 14.94
C ILE A 68 -33.50 -8.25 14.87
N ASN A 69 -32.89 -7.05 14.82
CA ASN A 69 -33.67 -5.80 14.71
C ASN A 69 -34.40 -5.70 13.36
N LEU A 70 -33.76 -6.09 12.24
CA LEU A 70 -34.44 -6.10 10.94
C LEU A 70 -35.62 -7.09 10.91
N ARG A 71 -35.47 -8.29 11.50
CA ARG A 71 -36.54 -9.27 11.65
C ARG A 71 -37.71 -8.71 12.48
N HIS A 72 -37.42 -8.00 13.57
CA HIS A 72 -38.44 -7.37 14.40
C HIS A 72 -39.17 -6.24 13.65
N GLN A 73 -38.44 -5.42 12.87
CA GLN A 73 -39.06 -4.41 12.03
C GLN A 73 -39.95 -5.03 10.95
N LEU A 74 -39.51 -6.13 10.31
CA LEU A 74 -40.27 -6.83 9.29
C LEU A 74 -41.59 -7.41 9.87
N LYS A 75 -41.54 -7.95 11.11
CA LYS A 75 -42.76 -8.45 11.81
C LYS A 75 -43.78 -7.35 12.11
N LYS A 76 -43.32 -6.10 12.32
CA LYS A 76 -44.19 -4.95 12.59
C LYS A 76 -44.73 -4.28 11.32
N ALA A 77 -44.07 -4.46 10.21
CA ALA A 77 -44.46 -3.85 8.93
C ALA A 77 -45.69 -4.59 8.34
N THR A 78 -46.60 -3.83 7.76
CA THR A 78 -47.79 -4.39 7.10
C THR A 78 -47.35 -5.02 5.75
N ARG A 79 -47.69 -6.30 5.55
CA ARG A 79 -47.38 -7.03 4.31
C ARG A 79 -47.92 -6.31 3.09
N GLY A 80 -47.13 -6.26 2.01
CA GLY A 80 -47.50 -5.60 0.74
C GLY A 80 -47.23 -4.10 0.70
N THR A 81 -46.75 -3.50 1.78
CA THR A 81 -46.33 -2.09 1.77
C THR A 81 -44.90 -1.94 1.24
N ALA A 82 -44.58 -0.77 0.70
CA ALA A 82 -43.19 -0.45 0.23
C ALA A 82 -42.14 -0.64 1.34
N ASP A 83 -42.49 -0.29 2.59
CA ASP A 83 -41.60 -0.47 3.75
C ASP A 83 -41.34 -1.94 4.05
N TYR A 84 -42.38 -2.80 3.98
CA TYR A 84 -42.22 -4.25 4.13
C TYR A 84 -41.22 -4.80 3.12
N HIS A 85 -41.39 -4.48 1.82
CA HIS A 85 -40.51 -4.95 0.74
C HIS A 85 -39.09 -4.43 0.92
N ARG A 86 -38.91 -3.17 1.31
CA ARG A 86 -37.58 -2.58 1.57
C ARG A 86 -36.84 -3.28 2.69
N ILE A 87 -37.52 -3.57 3.80
CA ILE A 87 -36.91 -4.25 4.96
C ILE A 87 -36.62 -5.71 4.62
N ASP A 88 -37.51 -6.39 3.93
CA ASP A 88 -37.32 -7.78 3.48
C ASP A 88 -36.13 -7.94 2.53
N GLN A 89 -36.03 -7.08 1.53
CA GLN A 89 -34.87 -7.05 0.64
C GLN A 89 -33.56 -6.78 1.38
N LYS A 90 -33.59 -5.86 2.36
CA LYS A 90 -32.42 -5.54 3.17
C LYS A 90 -32.00 -6.72 4.02
N LEU A 91 -32.95 -7.37 4.68
CA LEU A 91 -32.73 -8.56 5.50
C LEU A 91 -32.17 -9.71 4.67
N SER A 92 -32.80 -10.04 3.53
CA SER A 92 -32.35 -11.09 2.62
C SER A 92 -30.94 -10.83 2.11
N LYS A 93 -30.61 -9.58 1.76
CA LYS A 93 -29.27 -9.18 1.31
C LYS A 93 -28.21 -9.33 2.38
N VAL A 94 -28.55 -8.96 3.63
CA VAL A 94 -27.63 -9.08 4.78
C VAL A 94 -27.35 -10.53 5.12
N ILE A 95 -28.39 -11.38 5.16
CA ILE A 95 -28.24 -12.81 5.46
C ILE A 95 -27.43 -13.51 4.34
N GLN A 96 -27.82 -13.32 3.08
CA GLN A 96 -27.18 -13.99 1.94
C GLN A 96 -25.70 -13.63 1.81
N LYS A 97 -25.33 -12.36 2.05
CA LYS A 97 -23.97 -11.86 1.92
C LYS A 97 -23.18 -11.88 3.22
N ARG A 98 -23.77 -12.28 4.34
CA ARG A 98 -23.21 -12.14 5.69
C ARG A 98 -22.63 -10.75 5.94
N ASN A 99 -23.36 -9.71 5.49
CA ASN A 99 -22.88 -8.34 5.38
C ASN A 99 -23.48 -7.44 6.49
N SER A 100 -23.50 -7.90 7.74
CA SER A 100 -23.63 -7.00 8.88
C SER A 100 -22.30 -6.28 9.14
N PHE A 101 -22.32 -5.16 9.86
CA PHE A 101 -21.09 -4.45 10.18
C PHE A 101 -20.13 -5.30 11.02
N THR A 102 -20.66 -6.07 11.97
CA THR A 102 -19.88 -6.96 12.83
C THR A 102 -19.26 -8.10 12.03
N HIS A 103 -20.08 -8.86 11.29
CA HIS A 103 -19.62 -10.02 10.54
C HIS A 103 -18.63 -9.62 9.43
N LYS A 104 -18.97 -8.58 8.67
CA LYS A 104 -18.05 -8.08 7.64
C LYS A 104 -16.73 -7.60 8.24
N GLY A 105 -16.79 -6.83 9.33
CA GLY A 105 -15.60 -6.33 9.99
C GLY A 105 -14.68 -7.46 10.50
N LEU A 106 -15.26 -8.52 11.08
CA LEU A 106 -14.51 -9.69 11.54
C LEU A 106 -13.92 -10.50 10.37
N GLN A 107 -14.68 -10.66 9.28
CA GLN A 107 -14.18 -11.35 8.09
C GLN A 107 -13.05 -10.56 7.38
N ASP A 108 -13.18 -9.23 7.30
CA ASP A 108 -12.13 -8.38 6.74
C ASP A 108 -10.87 -8.41 7.61
N PHE A 109 -11.03 -8.46 8.94
CA PHE A 109 -9.94 -8.64 9.89
C PHE A 109 -9.26 -10.00 9.75
N LEU A 110 -10.04 -11.08 9.67
CA LEU A 110 -9.51 -12.43 9.46
C LEU A 110 -8.71 -12.51 8.16
N ARG A 111 -9.25 -11.97 7.06
CA ARG A 111 -8.55 -11.93 5.77
C ARG A 111 -7.25 -11.16 5.84
N ALA A 112 -7.28 -9.97 6.48
CA ALA A 112 -6.07 -9.18 6.69
C ALA A 112 -5.00 -9.95 7.45
N ALA A 113 -5.37 -10.64 8.52
CA ALA A 113 -4.46 -11.46 9.31
C ALA A 113 -3.91 -12.66 8.52
N GLN A 114 -4.73 -13.32 7.70
CA GLN A 114 -4.31 -14.41 6.82
C GLN A 114 -3.28 -13.92 5.78
N ASP A 115 -3.56 -12.79 5.13
CA ASP A 115 -2.66 -12.22 4.13
C ASP A 115 -1.32 -11.78 4.76
N ILE A 116 -1.36 -11.17 5.96
CA ILE A 116 -0.13 -10.82 6.70
C ILE A 116 0.66 -12.08 7.07
N CYS A 117 0.00 -13.14 7.55
CA CYS A 117 0.66 -14.40 7.90
C CYS A 117 1.37 -15.01 6.68
N ALA A 118 0.70 -15.03 5.54
CA ALA A 118 1.24 -15.59 4.30
C ALA A 118 2.40 -14.75 3.74
N ASP A 119 2.24 -13.42 3.72
CA ASP A 119 3.19 -12.52 3.06
C ASP A 119 4.36 -12.11 3.97
N VAL A 120 4.08 -11.75 5.22
CA VAL A 120 5.09 -11.17 6.13
C VAL A 120 5.61 -12.23 7.12
N GLY A 121 4.71 -13.08 7.61
CA GLY A 121 5.05 -14.19 8.50
C GLY A 121 4.17 -14.29 9.75
N PRO A 122 4.24 -15.42 10.46
CA PRO A 122 3.45 -15.71 11.66
C PRO A 122 3.65 -14.67 12.77
N TRP A 123 4.88 -14.26 13.04
CA TRP A 123 5.16 -13.24 14.07
C TRP A 123 4.41 -11.94 13.81
N ALA A 124 4.46 -11.46 12.57
CA ALA A 124 3.80 -10.22 12.18
C ALA A 124 2.26 -10.33 12.25
N ALA A 125 1.72 -11.51 11.88
CA ALA A 125 0.29 -11.79 12.01
C ALA A 125 -0.16 -11.84 13.47
N ASP A 126 0.57 -12.52 14.33
CA ASP A 126 0.29 -12.60 15.77
C ASP A 126 0.36 -11.23 16.43
N TRP A 127 1.37 -10.42 16.08
CA TRP A 127 1.48 -9.03 16.52
C TRP A 127 0.27 -8.19 16.08
N PHE A 128 -0.07 -8.26 14.79
CA PHE A 128 -1.19 -7.51 14.23
C PHE A 128 -2.51 -7.89 14.90
N ILE A 129 -2.79 -9.20 15.02
CA ILE A 129 -4.01 -9.70 15.65
C ILE A 129 -4.08 -9.22 17.10
N TYR A 130 -3.00 -9.37 17.87
CA TYR A 130 -2.96 -8.94 19.26
C TYR A 130 -3.26 -7.45 19.41
N GLN A 131 -2.60 -6.60 18.61
CA GLN A 131 -2.79 -5.14 18.65
C GLN A 131 -4.22 -4.73 18.26
N VAL A 132 -4.79 -5.34 17.22
CA VAL A 132 -6.16 -5.07 16.79
C VAL A 132 -7.16 -5.51 17.86
N MET A 133 -6.98 -6.70 18.43
CA MET A 133 -7.86 -7.25 19.45
C MET A 133 -7.90 -6.37 20.71
N GLU A 134 -6.76 -5.93 21.21
CA GLU A 134 -6.70 -5.04 22.39
C GLU A 134 -7.44 -3.73 22.14
N LYS A 135 -7.20 -3.08 20.98
CA LYS A 135 -7.88 -1.83 20.63
C LYS A 135 -9.37 -2.04 20.33
N ALA A 136 -9.74 -3.16 19.68
CA ALA A 136 -11.11 -3.48 19.35
C ALA A 136 -11.95 -3.75 20.60
N ARG A 137 -11.41 -4.48 21.58
CA ARG A 137 -12.06 -4.70 22.89
C ARG A 137 -12.32 -3.37 23.61
N HIS A 138 -11.31 -2.48 23.60
CA HIS A 138 -11.47 -1.15 24.19
C HIS A 138 -12.51 -0.32 23.45
N ALA A 139 -12.50 -0.30 22.12
CA ALA A 139 -13.44 0.47 21.30
C ALA A 139 -14.88 -0.05 21.35
N ALA A 140 -15.07 -1.36 21.43
CA ALA A 140 -16.38 -2.01 21.51
C ALA A 140 -17.03 -1.89 22.90
N ASN A 141 -16.31 -1.36 23.92
CA ASN A 141 -16.91 -1.12 25.22
C ASN A 141 -18.08 -0.12 25.09
N PRO A 142 -19.32 -0.48 25.54
CA PRO A 142 -20.49 0.39 25.43
C PRO A 142 -20.35 1.77 26.07
N TYR A 143 -19.51 1.86 27.09
CA TYR A 143 -19.22 3.12 27.82
C TYR A 143 -18.21 4.01 27.08
N ASN A 144 -17.64 3.55 25.97
CA ASN A 144 -16.67 4.29 25.20
C ASN A 144 -17.30 4.93 23.96
N ASN A 145 -16.93 6.18 23.67
CA ASN A 145 -17.47 6.93 22.53
C ASN A 145 -16.73 6.68 21.21
N ILE A 146 -15.72 5.80 21.17
CA ILE A 146 -14.91 5.55 19.96
C ILE A 146 -15.78 5.03 18.80
N MET A 147 -16.70 4.11 19.08
CA MET A 147 -17.66 3.60 18.09
C MET A 147 -19.04 4.26 18.28
N SER A 148 -19.11 5.58 18.26
CA SER A 148 -20.32 6.35 18.56
C SER A 148 -21.49 6.09 17.61
N THR A 149 -21.22 5.66 16.38
CA THR A 149 -22.24 5.34 15.37
C THR A 149 -22.86 3.95 15.54
N TRP A 150 -22.32 3.09 16.41
CA TRP A 150 -22.81 1.75 16.69
C TRP A 150 -23.81 1.78 17.84
N LYS A 151 -24.85 0.93 17.77
CA LYS A 151 -25.78 0.75 18.88
C LYS A 151 -25.13 -0.07 20.00
N ASN A 152 -25.51 0.19 21.25
CA ASN A 152 -24.94 -0.52 22.40
C ASN A 152 -25.06 -2.05 22.28
N LYS A 153 -26.19 -2.58 21.82
CA LYS A 153 -26.38 -4.02 21.60
C LYS A 153 -25.39 -4.59 20.55
N GLU A 154 -25.07 -3.84 19.53
CA GLU A 154 -24.08 -4.25 18.51
C GLU A 154 -22.66 -4.22 19.08
N LYS A 155 -22.34 -3.23 19.92
CA LYS A 155 -21.06 -3.17 20.65
C LYS A 155 -20.91 -4.34 21.63
N GLU A 156 -21.94 -4.63 22.42
CA GLU A 156 -21.98 -5.75 23.37
C GLU A 156 -21.79 -7.08 22.65
N TYR A 157 -22.47 -7.27 21.51
CA TYR A 157 -22.33 -8.47 20.67
C TYR A 157 -20.91 -8.61 20.14
N LEU A 158 -20.35 -7.55 19.54
CA LEU A 158 -18.97 -7.54 19.09
C LEU A 158 -18.01 -7.84 20.24
N LEU A 159 -18.16 -7.19 21.39
CA LEU A 159 -17.31 -7.41 22.56
C LEU A 159 -17.37 -8.86 23.07
N THR A 160 -18.56 -9.47 23.06
CA THR A 160 -18.73 -10.88 23.42
C THR A 160 -17.93 -11.80 22.49
N ILE A 161 -17.99 -11.55 21.17
CA ILE A 161 -17.20 -12.31 20.19
C ILE A 161 -15.71 -12.09 20.42
N LEU A 162 -15.26 -10.82 20.56
CA LEU A 162 -13.85 -10.51 20.78
C LEU A 162 -13.29 -11.15 22.06
N ASN A 163 -14.11 -11.25 23.11
CA ASN A 163 -13.70 -11.90 24.36
C ASN A 163 -13.62 -13.43 24.26
N SER A 164 -14.31 -14.05 23.31
CA SER A 164 -14.22 -15.49 23.05
C SER A 164 -12.95 -15.87 22.24
N ILE A 165 -12.31 -14.91 21.57
CA ILE A 165 -11.08 -15.13 20.82
C ILE A 165 -9.89 -15.01 21.80
N ILE A 166 -9.17 -16.11 22.00
CA ILE A 166 -8.01 -16.14 22.88
C ILE A 166 -6.79 -15.69 22.06
N VAL A 167 -6.14 -14.62 22.47
CA VAL A 167 -4.93 -14.11 21.86
C VAL A 167 -3.82 -13.97 22.90
N SER A 168 -2.61 -14.26 22.49
CA SER A 168 -1.41 -14.12 23.31
C SER A 168 -0.54 -12.97 22.79
N PRO A 169 0.15 -12.23 23.67
CA PRO A 169 1.15 -11.27 23.24
C PRO A 169 2.28 -11.99 22.50
N VAL A 170 2.87 -11.33 21.52
CA VAL A 170 3.97 -11.90 20.75
C VAL A 170 5.26 -11.88 21.57
N SER A 171 6.10 -12.86 21.32
CA SER A 171 7.48 -12.89 21.80
C SER A 171 8.32 -11.88 21.02
N PHE A 172 9.17 -11.13 21.72
CA PHE A 172 10.21 -10.29 21.12
C PHE A 172 11.59 -10.95 21.16
N CYS A 173 11.61 -12.29 21.31
CA CYS A 173 12.83 -13.08 21.19
C CYS A 173 13.32 -13.03 19.72
N GLU A 174 14.62 -12.80 19.54
CA GLU A 174 15.23 -12.69 18.21
C GLU A 174 15.08 -13.96 17.37
N VAL A 175 15.11 -15.12 18.02
CA VAL A 175 14.94 -16.43 17.36
C VAL A 175 13.52 -16.53 16.81
N ASP A 176 12.51 -16.25 17.63
CA ASP A 176 11.10 -16.34 17.25
C ASP A 176 10.80 -15.39 16.09
N ILE A 177 11.26 -14.14 16.13
CA ILE A 177 11.08 -13.16 15.06
C ILE A 177 11.70 -13.66 13.74
N THR A 178 12.90 -14.27 13.83
CA THR A 178 13.61 -14.75 12.64
C THR A 178 12.95 -15.99 12.05
N GLU A 179 12.58 -16.96 12.89
CA GLU A 179 11.96 -18.21 12.46
C GLU A 179 10.55 -17.98 11.90
N ASP A 180 9.77 -17.11 12.56
CA ASP A 180 8.40 -16.77 12.19
C ASP A 180 8.30 -15.65 11.13
N SER A 181 9.38 -15.35 10.41
CA SER A 181 9.39 -14.50 9.22
C SER A 181 9.16 -15.33 7.96
N SER A 182 8.36 -14.82 7.03
CA SER A 182 8.17 -15.47 5.72
C SER A 182 9.46 -15.44 4.88
N GLU A 183 9.58 -16.33 3.90
CA GLU A 183 10.70 -16.31 2.95
C GLU A 183 10.71 -15.03 2.11
N LYS A 184 9.54 -14.46 1.82
CA LYS A 184 9.41 -13.15 1.19
C LYS A 184 10.02 -12.04 2.05
N ALA A 185 9.73 -12.04 3.36
CA ALA A 185 10.28 -11.07 4.30
C ALA A 185 11.80 -11.23 4.48
N LYS A 186 12.30 -12.45 4.58
CA LYS A 186 13.74 -12.75 4.64
C LYS A 186 14.47 -12.24 3.39
N ALA A 187 13.92 -12.52 2.21
CA ALA A 187 14.48 -12.05 0.93
C ALA A 187 14.51 -10.51 0.84
N LEU A 188 13.48 -9.81 1.35
CA LEU A 188 13.47 -8.36 1.46
C LEU A 188 14.59 -7.86 2.38
N ILE A 189 14.73 -8.45 3.57
CA ILE A 189 15.74 -8.06 4.56
C ILE A 189 17.15 -8.22 3.97
N GLU A 190 17.43 -9.33 3.33
CA GLU A 190 18.72 -9.57 2.64
C GLU A 190 18.98 -8.52 1.55
N CYS A 191 17.98 -8.18 0.76
CA CYS A 191 18.08 -7.15 -0.26
C CYS A 191 18.42 -5.78 0.34
N LEU A 192 17.68 -5.35 1.36
CA LEU A 192 17.91 -4.08 2.04
C LEU A 192 19.33 -3.97 2.60
N LEU A 193 19.82 -5.02 3.28
CA LEU A 193 21.15 -5.06 3.84
C LEU A 193 22.23 -4.98 2.77
N LYS A 194 22.09 -5.75 1.69
CA LYS A 194 23.01 -5.75 0.57
C LYS A 194 23.06 -4.39 -0.11
N GLU A 195 21.90 -3.81 -0.41
CA GLU A 195 21.84 -2.51 -1.09
C GLU A 195 22.35 -1.37 -0.22
N LYS A 196 22.17 -1.46 1.11
CA LYS A 196 22.77 -0.51 2.05
C LYS A 196 24.28 -0.55 1.98
N VAL A 197 24.89 -1.73 2.07
CA VAL A 197 26.35 -1.91 2.01
C VAL A 197 26.89 -1.42 0.65
N GLU A 198 26.22 -1.75 -0.46
CA GLU A 198 26.60 -1.29 -1.80
C GLU A 198 26.56 0.25 -1.90
N THR A 199 25.53 0.89 -1.35
CA THR A 199 25.36 2.36 -1.40
C THR A 199 26.39 3.06 -0.52
N GLU A 200 26.58 2.62 0.72
CA GLU A 200 27.50 3.24 1.68
C GLU A 200 28.97 3.06 1.28
N SER A 201 29.31 2.03 0.51
CA SER A 201 30.65 1.87 -0.06
C SER A 201 31.06 3.01 -1.01
N HIS A 202 30.11 3.86 -1.40
CA HIS A 202 30.30 5.01 -2.28
C HIS A 202 30.08 6.35 -1.57
N ASP A 203 30.09 6.35 -0.23
CA ASP A 203 29.85 7.53 0.63
C ASP A 203 28.47 8.18 0.46
N ASP A 204 27.49 7.46 -0.10
CA ASP A 204 26.11 7.93 -0.26
C ASP A 204 25.25 7.45 0.94
N PRO A 205 24.46 8.32 1.59
CA PRO A 205 23.54 7.88 2.63
C PRO A 205 22.42 7.03 2.04
N TYR A 206 22.21 5.84 2.63
CA TYR A 206 21.19 4.92 2.18
C TYR A 206 19.77 5.43 2.50
N SER A 207 18.88 5.34 1.52
CA SER A 207 17.46 5.63 1.69
C SER A 207 16.63 4.73 0.77
N ALA A 208 15.56 4.13 1.32
CA ALA A 208 14.73 3.17 0.60
C ALA A 208 13.23 3.44 0.80
N ILE A 209 12.43 3.13 -0.22
CA ILE A 209 10.97 3.05 -0.14
C ILE A 209 10.53 1.65 -0.55
N ILE A 210 9.67 1.04 0.26
CA ILE A 210 9.04 -0.25 0.01
C ILE A 210 7.56 -0.02 -0.25
N PHE A 211 7.10 -0.34 -1.46
CA PHE A 211 5.70 -0.20 -1.84
C PHE A 211 4.91 -1.48 -1.58
N VAL A 212 3.88 -1.38 -0.77
CA VAL A 212 2.97 -2.45 -0.36
C VAL A 212 1.53 -2.06 -0.70
N GLN A 213 0.72 -2.95 -1.25
CA GLN A 213 -0.64 -2.60 -1.66
C GLN A 213 -1.58 -2.40 -0.48
N ARG A 214 -1.47 -3.23 0.55
CA ARG A 214 -2.40 -3.25 1.68
C ARG A 214 -1.88 -2.44 2.86
N ARG A 215 -2.76 -1.63 3.47
CA ARG A 215 -2.43 -0.78 4.61
C ARG A 215 -2.02 -1.55 5.86
N ASP A 216 -2.73 -2.64 6.13
CA ASP A 216 -2.48 -3.56 7.24
C ASP A 216 -1.11 -4.24 7.09
N ALA A 217 -0.77 -4.68 5.88
CA ALA A 217 0.54 -5.24 5.58
C ALA A 217 1.68 -4.20 5.70
N VAL A 218 1.44 -2.93 5.35
CA VAL A 218 2.42 -1.84 5.58
C VAL A 218 2.80 -1.75 7.04
N ILE A 219 1.80 -1.72 7.94
CA ILE A 219 2.03 -1.60 9.38
C ILE A 219 2.78 -2.84 9.90
N ALA A 220 2.31 -4.03 9.54
CA ALA A 220 2.89 -5.29 10.00
C ALA A 220 4.34 -5.47 9.52
N LEU A 221 4.63 -5.14 8.25
CA LEU A 221 5.98 -5.19 7.69
C LEU A 221 6.91 -4.15 8.34
N ALA A 222 6.43 -2.93 8.55
CA ALA A 222 7.21 -1.90 9.23
C ALA A 222 7.60 -2.33 10.65
N GLU A 223 6.66 -2.93 11.39
CA GLU A 223 6.92 -3.43 12.75
C GLU A 223 7.87 -4.64 12.73
N LEU A 224 7.73 -5.55 11.78
CA LEU A 224 8.72 -6.62 11.62
C LEU A 224 10.13 -6.04 11.42
N LEU A 225 10.30 -5.10 10.49
CA LEU A 225 11.60 -4.49 10.21
C LEU A 225 12.17 -3.69 11.40
N LYS A 226 11.33 -3.11 12.25
CA LYS A 226 11.77 -2.43 13.50
C LYS A 226 12.30 -3.38 14.57
N HIS A 227 11.82 -4.62 14.60
CA HIS A 227 12.14 -5.58 15.67
C HIS A 227 13.02 -6.74 15.22
N HIS A 228 13.11 -7.01 13.91
CA HIS A 228 13.92 -8.12 13.40
C HIS A 228 15.41 -7.92 13.70
N PRO A 229 16.13 -8.94 14.22
CA PRO A 229 17.50 -8.78 14.71
C PRO A 229 18.49 -8.22 13.68
N LEU A 230 18.31 -8.52 12.40
CA LEU A 230 19.19 -8.02 11.34
C LEU A 230 18.89 -6.57 10.89
N THR A 231 17.75 -6.00 11.29
CA THR A 231 17.31 -4.70 10.78
C THR A 231 17.10 -3.64 11.87
N LYS A 232 16.77 -4.03 13.10
CA LYS A 232 16.39 -3.13 14.20
C LYS A 232 17.43 -2.05 14.52
N ASP A 233 18.73 -2.40 14.44
CA ASP A 233 19.84 -1.49 14.72
C ASP A 233 20.48 -0.89 13.46
N VAL A 234 19.98 -1.31 12.28
CA VAL A 234 20.53 -0.93 10.97
C VAL A 234 19.63 0.08 10.26
N PHE A 235 18.32 -0.09 10.38
CA PHE A 235 17.35 0.75 9.71
C PHE A 235 16.44 1.50 10.71
N ARG A 236 16.19 2.75 10.39
CA ARG A 236 15.19 3.57 11.08
C ARG A 236 13.95 3.62 10.20
N VAL A 237 12.98 2.76 10.53
CA VAL A 237 11.82 2.47 9.68
C VAL A 237 10.66 3.39 10.03
N GLY A 238 10.09 4.03 9.01
CA GLY A 238 8.81 4.72 9.07
C GLY A 238 7.79 4.08 8.12
N PHE A 239 6.54 4.54 8.20
CA PHE A 239 5.52 4.10 7.26
C PHE A 239 4.60 5.24 6.82
N LEU A 240 4.02 5.10 5.62
CA LEU A 240 3.07 6.05 5.05
C LEU A 240 1.84 5.29 4.52
N ILE A 241 0.66 5.72 4.95
CA ILE A 241 -0.60 5.08 4.59
C ILE A 241 -1.58 6.15 4.13
N GLY A 242 -2.14 6.00 2.92
CA GLY A 242 -3.12 6.94 2.41
C GLY A 242 -4.35 7.08 3.33
N SER A 243 -4.79 8.30 3.60
CA SER A 243 -6.05 8.55 4.26
C SER A 243 -7.21 8.18 3.32
N SER A 244 -8.19 7.42 3.80
CA SER A 244 -9.49 7.34 3.15
C SER A 244 -10.51 7.83 4.15
N ASP A 245 -11.05 9.02 3.91
CA ASP A 245 -12.20 9.52 4.64
C ASP A 245 -13.43 8.78 4.17
N SER A 246 -13.75 7.64 4.82
CA SER A 246 -15.08 7.09 4.67
C SER A 246 -15.98 7.81 5.68
N ALA A 247 -16.86 8.69 5.19
CA ALA A 247 -17.88 9.38 5.98
C ALA A 247 -18.92 8.43 6.58
N TYR A 248 -18.77 7.12 6.41
CA TYR A 248 -19.71 6.11 6.86
C TYR A 248 -19.21 5.43 8.14
N ARG A 249 -20.21 4.92 8.90
CA ARG A 249 -20.10 4.14 10.13
C ARG A 249 -18.79 3.37 10.19
N HIS A 250 -17.95 3.71 11.17
CA HIS A 250 -16.61 3.15 11.33
C HIS A 250 -16.69 1.61 11.39
N SER A 251 -15.95 0.97 10.50
CA SER A 251 -15.75 -0.47 10.52
C SER A 251 -14.82 -0.84 11.69
N MET A 252 -14.89 -2.07 12.18
CA MET A 252 -13.90 -2.61 13.12
C MET A 252 -12.48 -2.44 12.58
N MET A 253 -12.29 -2.53 11.25
CA MET A 253 -10.98 -2.31 10.61
C MET A 253 -10.49 -0.86 10.65
N ASP A 254 -11.36 0.13 10.93
CA ASP A 254 -10.90 1.51 11.13
C ASP A 254 -10.06 1.66 12.41
N ILE A 255 -10.17 0.70 13.34
CA ILE A 255 -9.31 0.61 14.51
C ILE A 255 -7.86 0.42 14.11
N THR A 256 -7.59 -0.29 13.00
CA THR A 256 -6.24 -0.52 12.49
C THR A 256 -5.54 0.77 12.06
N ARG A 257 -6.30 1.79 11.63
CA ARG A 257 -5.75 3.11 11.25
C ARG A 257 -5.07 3.82 12.41
N ASN A 258 -5.48 3.48 13.63
CA ASN A 258 -4.95 4.06 14.87
C ASN A 258 -4.02 3.09 15.60
N LEU A 259 -3.58 1.99 14.95
CA LEU A 259 -2.66 1.03 15.58
C LEU A 259 -1.33 1.69 15.92
N VAL A 260 -0.85 2.52 15.03
CA VAL A 260 0.39 3.26 15.22
C VAL A 260 0.11 4.74 14.99
N LYS A 261 0.39 5.55 16.01
CA LYS A 261 0.22 7.01 15.96
C LYS A 261 1.53 7.64 15.48
N GLU A 262 1.84 7.50 14.21
CA GLU A 262 2.88 8.31 13.58
C GLU A 262 2.20 9.37 12.69
N SER A 263 2.60 10.62 12.84
CA SER A 263 2.23 11.68 11.91
C SER A 263 2.90 11.41 10.57
N GLN A 264 2.14 11.45 9.48
CA GLN A 264 2.71 11.27 8.15
C GLN A 264 3.67 12.40 7.79
N ASP A 265 3.34 13.62 8.20
CA ASP A 265 4.18 14.79 7.95
C ASP A 265 5.51 14.69 8.71
N ASP A 266 5.48 14.23 9.97
CA ASP A 266 6.70 13.96 10.75
C ASP A 266 7.54 12.84 10.11
N THR A 267 6.89 11.76 9.64
CA THR A 267 7.58 10.67 8.95
C THR A 267 8.29 11.14 7.69
N ILE A 268 7.66 12.03 6.90
CA ILE A 268 8.26 12.60 5.69
C ILE A 268 9.41 13.55 6.06
N ALA A 269 9.23 14.38 7.08
CA ALA A 269 10.27 15.29 7.56
C ALA A 269 11.50 14.51 8.06
N ASP A 270 11.28 13.49 8.90
CA ASP A 270 12.34 12.62 9.42
C ASP A 270 13.09 11.89 8.29
N PHE A 271 12.37 11.47 7.24
CA PHE A 271 13.00 10.82 6.09
C PHE A 271 13.85 11.80 5.27
N LYS A 272 13.40 13.05 5.12
CA LYS A 272 14.16 14.10 4.42
C LYS A 272 15.47 14.45 5.12
N ILE A 273 15.48 14.50 6.44
CA ILE A 273 16.68 14.83 7.24
C ILE A 273 17.54 13.59 7.56
N GLY A 274 17.07 12.38 7.15
CA GLY A 274 17.79 11.13 7.35
C GLY A 274 17.61 10.50 8.73
N GLU A 275 16.72 11.03 9.58
CA GLU A 275 16.33 10.38 10.84
C GLU A 275 15.60 9.06 10.61
N LYS A 276 14.85 8.95 9.50
CA LYS A 276 14.37 7.67 8.96
C LYS A 276 15.05 7.41 7.62
N ASN A 277 15.43 6.16 7.38
CA ASN A 277 16.12 5.77 6.14
C ASN A 277 15.40 4.67 5.34
N VAL A 278 14.34 4.07 5.91
CA VAL A 278 13.46 3.12 5.21
C VAL A 278 12.01 3.52 5.45
N ILE A 279 11.24 3.65 4.38
CA ILE A 279 9.80 3.91 4.43
C ILE A 279 9.05 2.72 3.84
N VAL A 280 8.10 2.17 4.58
CA VAL A 280 7.11 1.22 4.05
C VAL A 280 5.83 1.99 3.72
N SER A 281 5.35 1.92 2.49
CA SER A 281 4.26 2.78 2.04
C SER A 281 3.24 2.09 1.16
N THR A 282 2.00 2.56 1.20
CA THR A 282 1.04 2.29 0.13
C THR A 282 1.34 3.18 -1.10
N SER A 283 0.50 3.11 -2.12
CA SER A 283 0.61 3.98 -3.31
C SER A 283 0.58 5.49 -3.00
N VAL A 284 0.29 5.90 -1.77
CA VAL A 284 0.34 7.32 -1.37
C VAL A 284 1.72 7.96 -1.59
N ALA A 285 2.79 7.18 -1.49
CA ALA A 285 4.14 7.66 -1.76
C ALA A 285 4.51 7.66 -3.26
N GLU A 286 3.65 7.12 -4.14
CA GLU A 286 3.88 7.15 -5.59
C GLU A 286 3.69 8.56 -6.15
N GLU A 287 2.72 9.32 -5.65
CA GLU A 287 2.34 10.63 -6.16
C GLU A 287 1.90 11.59 -5.04
N GLY A 288 2.08 12.89 -5.25
CA GLY A 288 1.55 13.94 -4.38
C GLY A 288 2.34 14.24 -3.10
N LEU A 289 3.29 13.40 -2.71
CA LEU A 289 4.15 13.66 -1.55
C LEU A 289 5.54 14.12 -2.00
N ASP A 290 6.02 15.18 -1.35
CA ASP A 290 7.41 15.67 -1.52
C ASP A 290 8.37 14.77 -0.75
N ILE A 291 8.63 13.58 -1.31
CA ILE A 291 9.58 12.59 -0.79
C ILE A 291 10.88 12.73 -1.59
N GLN A 292 11.99 12.81 -0.87
CA GLN A 292 13.32 12.90 -1.51
C GLN A 292 13.63 11.69 -2.41
N ALA A 293 14.57 11.90 -3.35
CA ALA A 293 15.10 10.83 -4.18
C ALA A 293 15.69 9.70 -3.33
N CYS A 294 15.36 8.45 -3.66
CA CYS A 294 15.80 7.26 -2.94
C CYS A 294 16.92 6.52 -3.67
N CYS A 295 17.77 5.83 -2.90
CA CYS A 295 18.78 4.90 -3.46
C CYS A 295 18.10 3.60 -3.89
N SER A 296 17.10 3.16 -3.14
CA SER A 296 16.40 1.90 -3.37
C SER A 296 14.90 2.09 -3.38
N VAL A 297 14.24 1.53 -4.38
CA VAL A 297 12.78 1.41 -4.45
C VAL A 297 12.43 -0.05 -4.64
N ILE A 298 11.67 -0.60 -3.71
CA ILE A 298 11.30 -2.01 -3.72
C ILE A 298 9.79 -2.15 -3.84
N ARG A 299 9.34 -2.94 -4.81
CA ARG A 299 7.96 -3.36 -4.95
C ARG A 299 7.78 -4.69 -4.23
N TRP A 300 7.20 -4.63 -3.04
CA TRP A 300 6.75 -5.80 -2.29
C TRP A 300 5.64 -6.55 -3.03
N ASP A 301 4.70 -5.78 -3.59
CA ASP A 301 3.64 -6.27 -4.44
C ASP A 301 3.77 -5.69 -5.85
N LEU A 302 3.33 -6.45 -6.85
CA LEU A 302 3.27 -5.94 -8.21
C LEU A 302 2.36 -4.71 -8.30
N PRO A 303 2.75 -3.70 -9.07
CA PRO A 303 1.90 -2.54 -9.29
C PRO A 303 0.63 -2.93 -10.03
N PRO A 304 -0.52 -2.32 -9.71
CA PRO A 304 -1.80 -2.66 -10.34
C PRO A 304 -1.90 -2.22 -11.80
N ASN A 305 -1.07 -1.27 -12.22
CA ASN A 305 -1.08 -0.72 -13.57
C ASN A 305 0.25 -0.04 -13.91
N MET A 306 0.42 0.32 -15.20
CA MET A 306 1.65 0.93 -15.72
C MET A 306 1.94 2.31 -15.11
N ALA A 307 0.93 3.08 -14.72
CA ALA A 307 1.14 4.36 -14.06
C ALA A 307 1.81 4.18 -12.69
N SER A 308 1.30 3.24 -11.88
CA SER A 308 1.89 2.89 -10.58
C SER A 308 3.32 2.35 -10.74
N TRP A 309 3.59 1.56 -11.79
CA TRP A 309 4.94 1.11 -12.14
C TRP A 309 5.88 2.29 -12.37
N ALA A 310 5.51 3.20 -13.27
CA ALA A 310 6.32 4.35 -13.64
C ALA A 310 6.52 5.34 -12.48
N GLN A 311 5.47 5.61 -11.70
CA GLN A 311 5.49 6.53 -10.55
C GLN A 311 6.38 6.00 -9.43
N SER A 312 6.27 4.72 -9.08
CA SER A 312 7.14 4.12 -8.06
C SER A 312 8.60 4.09 -8.52
N ARG A 313 8.86 3.66 -9.76
CA ARG A 313 10.22 3.70 -10.32
C ARG A 313 10.80 5.10 -10.33
N GLY A 314 9.97 6.11 -10.62
CA GLY A 314 10.34 7.52 -10.61
C GLY A 314 10.79 8.05 -9.24
N ARG A 315 10.70 7.28 -8.16
CA ARG A 315 11.28 7.62 -6.85
C ARG A 315 12.76 7.23 -6.73
N ALA A 316 13.24 6.28 -7.52
CA ALA A 316 14.65 5.88 -7.60
C ALA A 316 15.44 6.84 -8.49
N ARG A 317 15.86 7.98 -7.94
CA ARG A 317 16.51 9.08 -8.70
C ARG A 317 17.97 9.33 -8.35
N LYS A 318 18.48 8.74 -7.27
CA LYS A 318 19.88 8.90 -6.91
C LYS A 318 20.77 8.17 -7.92
N LYS A 319 21.98 8.66 -8.07
CA LYS A 319 23.00 7.97 -8.85
C LYS A 319 23.17 6.55 -8.31
N ARG A 320 23.18 5.55 -9.19
CA ARG A 320 23.25 4.11 -8.83
C ARG A 320 22.03 3.59 -8.06
N SER A 321 20.89 4.26 -8.18
CA SER A 321 19.66 3.77 -7.56
C SER A 321 19.21 2.43 -8.15
N THR A 322 18.43 1.69 -7.36
CA THR A 322 17.84 0.41 -7.75
C THR A 322 16.32 0.49 -7.75
N PHE A 323 15.70 -0.23 -8.69
CA PHE A 323 14.28 -0.50 -8.70
C PHE A 323 14.09 -2.02 -8.69
N THR A 324 13.61 -2.55 -7.58
CA THR A 324 13.53 -3.97 -7.31
C THR A 324 12.09 -4.44 -7.23
N VAL A 325 11.76 -5.53 -7.91
CA VAL A 325 10.41 -6.13 -7.87
C VAL A 325 10.52 -7.53 -7.30
N MET A 326 9.65 -7.83 -6.31
CA MET A 326 9.57 -9.13 -5.66
C MET A 326 8.44 -9.95 -6.27
N PHE A 327 8.68 -11.24 -6.47
CA PHE A 327 7.66 -12.20 -6.94
C PHE A 327 7.97 -13.62 -6.48
N GLU A 328 6.92 -14.43 -6.38
CA GLU A 328 7.02 -15.82 -5.99
C GLU A 328 7.46 -16.71 -7.16
N GLU A 329 8.34 -17.65 -6.88
CA GLU A 329 8.80 -18.64 -7.87
C GLU A 329 7.62 -19.47 -8.40
N GLY A 330 7.58 -19.66 -9.74
CA GLY A 330 6.50 -20.39 -10.41
C GLY A 330 5.19 -19.62 -10.55
N SER A 331 5.09 -18.39 -10.03
CA SER A 331 3.92 -17.54 -10.24
C SER A 331 3.90 -16.92 -11.64
N LYS A 332 2.69 -16.57 -12.13
CA LYS A 332 2.52 -15.82 -13.39
C LYS A 332 3.05 -14.40 -13.33
N GLN A 333 3.42 -13.93 -12.14
CA GLN A 333 3.91 -12.56 -11.93
C GLN A 333 5.16 -12.24 -12.74
N LYS A 334 6.00 -13.24 -13.02
CA LYS A 334 7.18 -13.08 -13.90
C LYS A 334 6.81 -12.65 -15.32
N GLU A 335 5.71 -13.18 -15.86
CA GLU A 335 5.19 -12.81 -17.18
C GLU A 335 4.64 -11.38 -17.18
N ASP A 336 3.95 -11.00 -16.10
CA ASP A 336 3.42 -9.64 -15.92
C ASP A 336 4.55 -8.62 -15.81
N ILE A 337 5.62 -8.92 -15.09
CA ILE A 337 6.81 -8.07 -14.99
C ILE A 337 7.45 -7.86 -16.37
N ALA A 338 7.67 -8.94 -17.12
CA ALA A 338 8.24 -8.86 -18.47
C ALA A 338 7.34 -8.03 -19.41
N LYS A 339 6.03 -8.12 -19.25
CA LYS A 339 5.07 -7.28 -19.99
C LYS A 339 5.22 -5.80 -19.65
N TRP A 340 5.35 -5.45 -18.36
CA TRP A 340 5.56 -4.06 -17.93
C TRP A 340 6.86 -3.49 -18.46
N GLU A 341 7.95 -4.26 -18.41
CA GLU A 341 9.24 -3.85 -18.97
C GLU A 341 9.18 -3.63 -20.49
N ASN A 342 8.47 -4.49 -21.21
CA ASN A 342 8.31 -4.35 -22.65
C ASN A 342 7.50 -3.10 -23.00
N LEU A 343 6.36 -2.90 -22.31
CA LEU A 343 5.52 -1.70 -22.51
C LEU A 343 6.32 -0.42 -22.24
N GLU A 344 7.16 -0.42 -21.23
CA GLU A 344 8.03 0.72 -20.95
C GLU A 344 9.04 0.97 -22.07
N ARG A 345 9.71 -0.07 -22.57
CA ARG A 345 10.63 0.05 -23.71
C ARG A 345 9.94 0.58 -24.96
N GLU A 346 8.74 0.08 -25.26
CA GLU A 346 7.92 0.55 -26.37
C GLU A 346 7.53 2.02 -26.22
N MET A 347 7.13 2.44 -25.01
CA MET A 347 6.87 3.85 -24.74
C MET A 347 8.10 4.73 -24.97
N VAL A 348 9.25 4.35 -24.44
CA VAL A 348 10.50 5.09 -24.62
C VAL A 348 10.87 5.18 -26.10
N ALA A 349 10.73 4.08 -26.85
CA ALA A 349 11.01 4.05 -28.29
C ALA A 349 10.05 5.00 -29.04
N LEU A 350 8.76 4.95 -28.74
CA LEU A 350 7.75 5.82 -29.38
C LEU A 350 8.03 7.31 -29.14
N TYR A 351 8.37 7.69 -27.90
CA TYR A 351 8.68 9.10 -27.58
C TYR A 351 10.04 9.56 -28.11
N SER A 352 10.94 8.62 -28.39
CA SER A 352 12.27 8.91 -28.95
C SER A 352 12.26 8.97 -30.48
N ASP A 353 11.17 8.56 -31.14
CA ASP A 353 11.07 8.55 -32.59
C ASP A 353 10.94 9.99 -33.14
N PRO A 354 11.92 10.47 -33.93
CA PRO A 354 11.86 11.79 -34.53
C PRO A 354 10.82 11.91 -35.63
N SER A 355 10.35 10.79 -36.19
CA SER A 355 9.32 10.75 -37.25
C SER A 355 7.89 10.66 -36.70
N ARG A 356 7.70 10.74 -35.39
CA ARG A 356 6.39 10.69 -34.75
C ARG A 356 5.47 11.75 -35.38
N ASP A 357 4.31 11.30 -35.86
CA ASP A 357 3.30 12.17 -36.43
C ASP A 357 2.74 13.13 -35.37
N LEU A 358 3.08 14.40 -35.51
CA LEU A 358 2.62 15.52 -34.68
C LEU A 358 1.60 16.38 -35.43
N SER A 359 1.05 15.90 -36.53
CA SER A 359 0.11 16.66 -37.38
C SER A 359 -1.09 17.22 -36.64
N HIS A 360 -1.50 16.60 -35.55
CA HIS A 360 -2.60 17.09 -34.70
C HIS A 360 -2.21 18.26 -33.79
N ILE A 361 -0.92 18.62 -33.75
CA ILE A 361 -0.37 19.67 -32.88
C ILE A 361 0.01 20.91 -33.68
N GLN A 362 0.09 20.79 -35.02
CA GLN A 362 0.59 21.85 -35.91
C GLN A 362 -0.34 23.06 -36.04
N ASP A 363 -1.62 22.91 -35.70
CA ASP A 363 -2.58 24.02 -35.84
C ASP A 363 -2.42 25.12 -34.74
N GLU A 364 -1.69 24.87 -33.68
CA GLU A 364 -1.46 25.85 -32.59
C GLU A 364 -0.06 26.49 -32.59
N GLU A 365 0.87 26.02 -33.43
CA GLU A 365 2.24 26.56 -33.47
C GLU A 365 2.39 27.89 -34.19
N GLN A 366 1.35 28.46 -34.81
CA GLN A 366 1.48 29.73 -35.53
C GLN A 366 1.53 30.99 -34.67
N ASP A 367 1.26 30.89 -33.36
CA ASP A 367 1.22 32.04 -32.46
C ASP A 367 2.35 32.12 -31.40
N ILE A 368 3.30 31.21 -31.41
CA ILE A 368 4.44 31.28 -30.48
C ILE A 368 5.66 31.85 -31.22
N SER A 369 5.76 33.18 -31.15
CA SER A 369 6.90 33.97 -31.63
C SER A 369 8.21 33.56 -30.96
N ASP A 370 9.31 33.78 -31.69
CA ASP A 370 10.72 33.47 -31.45
C ASP A 370 11.37 33.95 -30.12
N ASP A 371 10.57 34.17 -29.07
CA ASP A 371 11.05 34.62 -27.73
C ASP A 371 11.64 33.53 -26.83
N ASP A 372 11.74 32.29 -27.30
CA ASP A 372 12.27 31.14 -26.50
C ASP A 372 13.81 31.11 -26.37
N ASN A 373 14.51 32.19 -26.69
CA ASN A 373 15.99 32.17 -26.69
C ASN A 373 16.65 32.43 -25.31
N ASP A 374 15.91 32.85 -24.27
CA ASP A 374 16.50 33.27 -23.00
C ASP A 374 15.88 32.64 -21.74
N MET A 375 15.19 31.51 -21.80
CA MET A 375 14.80 30.81 -20.59
C MET A 375 15.95 29.95 -20.05
N GLU A 376 16.78 30.54 -19.20
CA GLU A 376 17.58 29.80 -18.22
C GLU A 376 16.64 28.95 -17.37
N PHE A 377 16.67 27.64 -17.58
CA PHE A 377 16.01 26.68 -16.69
C PHE A 377 16.74 26.67 -15.35
N GLN A 378 16.29 27.47 -14.42
CA GLN A 378 16.60 27.25 -13.01
C GLN A 378 15.85 26.00 -12.57
N VAL A 379 16.59 24.90 -12.42
CA VAL A 379 16.12 23.69 -11.76
C VAL A 379 15.92 24.01 -10.28
N ALA A 380 14.74 24.55 -9.94
CA ALA A 380 14.32 24.62 -8.56
C ALA A 380 14.17 23.19 -8.05
N SER A 381 14.65 22.90 -6.83
CA SER A 381 14.60 21.62 -6.15
C SER A 381 13.16 21.14 -5.81
N THR A 382 12.15 21.74 -6.39
CA THR A 382 10.74 21.48 -6.16
C THR A 382 10.09 20.83 -7.36
N GLY A 383 9.53 19.68 -7.12
CA GLY A 383 8.50 18.82 -7.73
C GLY A 383 8.04 18.91 -9.18
N SER A 384 8.34 19.94 -9.94
CA SER A 384 7.83 20.15 -11.31
C SER A 384 8.60 19.43 -12.42
N VAL A 385 9.64 18.68 -12.11
CA VAL A 385 10.45 17.87 -13.07
C VAL A 385 9.78 16.53 -13.44
N TRP A 386 8.58 16.26 -12.95
CA TRP A 386 7.89 14.97 -13.08
C TRP A 386 7.60 14.53 -14.52
N PHE A 387 7.26 15.45 -15.40
CA PHE A 387 6.97 15.12 -16.80
C PHE A 387 8.24 14.95 -17.64
N ALA A 388 9.29 15.66 -17.34
CA ALA A 388 10.54 15.54 -18.07
C ALA A 388 11.23 14.18 -17.83
N SER A 389 11.13 13.56 -16.65
CA SER A 389 11.73 12.26 -16.37
C SER A 389 11.01 11.09 -17.06
N LEU A 390 9.71 11.21 -17.34
CA LEU A 390 8.94 10.22 -18.11
C LEU A 390 9.18 10.31 -19.62
N LEU A 391 9.60 11.48 -20.11
CA LEU A 391 9.80 11.76 -21.53
C LEU A 391 11.24 11.62 -22.01
N VAL A 392 12.21 11.71 -21.11
CA VAL A 392 13.64 11.59 -21.44
C VAL A 392 14.16 10.17 -21.23
N GLN A 393 13.36 9.31 -20.71
CA GLN A 393 13.61 7.87 -20.57
C GLN A 393 12.87 7.15 -21.69
#